data_f29c92a4935050bd87f4c2299a4118ed
#
_entry.id   f29c92a4935050bd87f4c2299a4118ed
#
_cell.length_a   1.000
_cell.length_b   1.000
_cell.length_c   1.000
_cell.angle_alpha   90.00
_cell.angle_beta   90.00
_cell.angle_gamma   90.00
#
_symmetry.space_group_name_H-M   'P 1'
#
loop_
_entity.id
_entity.type
_entity.pdbx_description
1 polymer ?
#
loop_
_entity_poly.entity_id
_entity_poly.type
_entity_poly.pdbx_seq_one_letter_code
_entity_poly.pdbx_strand_id
1 'polypeptide(L)'
;MRKKEDQNPELAKLKRKLETAEEYAGNAAHELKSPLASMKVLADALLEQESVPEEIYREFLRDISSQIDRETRVIDDLLQLALLGRQNDGDEKQSVLLDDIVKQVENNISQAAIQKNISLHLNCQEHCHMYGSRQYLYDIILNLMENAVKYNVPDGKVFLDIKKKNGLLGIRVRDTGIGIEKHTGNDIFKRFYRENKEYSREQGGTGLGLAICKEATEKVGGTIRYRSTKGEGSTFLVWIPVHNK
;
A
#
# COMPACT_ATOMS: atom_id res chain seq x y z
N MET A 1 6.74 -40.12 22.71
CA MET A 1 7.25 -39.87 21.35
C MET A 1 6.88 -38.48 20.78
N ARG A 2 6.32 -37.53 21.54
CA ARG A 2 5.89 -36.19 21.04
C ARG A 2 6.92 -35.04 21.19
N LYS A 3 8.15 -35.29 21.69
CA LYS A 3 9.16 -34.22 21.97
C LYS A 3 10.27 -34.05 20.92
N LYS A 4 10.28 -34.75 19.81
CA LYS A 4 11.34 -34.67 18.78
C LYS A 4 10.95 -33.90 17.51
N GLU A 5 9.68 -33.53 17.32
CA GLU A 5 9.22 -32.81 16.12
C GLU A 5 9.52 -31.29 16.13
N ASP A 6 9.72 -30.70 17.33
CA ASP A 6 9.96 -29.25 17.46
C ASP A 6 11.41 -28.79 17.23
N GLN A 7 12.34 -29.72 16.90
CA GLN A 7 13.77 -29.38 16.76
C GLN A 7 14.23 -29.13 15.31
N ASN A 8 13.34 -29.22 14.32
CA ASN A 8 13.72 -28.89 12.95
C ASN A 8 13.37 -27.43 12.63
N PRO A 9 14.37 -26.52 12.54
CA PRO A 9 14.14 -25.10 12.28
C PRO A 9 13.46 -24.86 10.93
N GLU A 10 13.65 -25.73 9.96
CA GLU A 10 12.96 -25.65 8.64
C GLU A 10 11.49 -25.98 8.76
N LEU A 11 11.14 -27.02 9.54
CA LEU A 11 9.74 -27.39 9.77
C LEU A 11 9.00 -26.29 10.54
N ALA A 12 9.64 -25.71 11.55
CA ALA A 12 9.08 -24.58 12.30
C ALA A 12 8.87 -23.33 11.40
N LYS A 13 9.80 -23.07 10.48
CA LYS A 13 9.69 -22.00 9.49
C LYS A 13 8.56 -22.26 8.50
N LEU A 14 8.40 -23.51 8.07
CA LEU A 14 7.34 -23.90 7.13
C LEU A 14 5.95 -23.81 7.78
N LYS A 15 5.81 -24.29 9.04
CA LYS A 15 4.56 -24.16 9.80
C LYS A 15 4.16 -22.70 9.99
N ARG A 16 5.09 -21.82 10.36
CA ARG A 16 4.81 -20.38 10.47
C ARG A 16 4.38 -19.76 9.15
N LYS A 17 5.00 -20.17 8.03
CA LYS A 17 4.59 -19.70 6.70
C LYS A 17 3.18 -20.15 6.35
N LEU A 18 2.82 -21.39 6.70
CA LEU A 18 1.48 -21.94 6.46
C LEU A 18 0.43 -21.21 7.30
N GLU A 19 0.66 -21.09 8.63
CA GLU A 19 -0.22 -20.33 9.53
C GLU A 19 -0.44 -18.91 9.06
N THR A 20 0.65 -18.25 8.62
CA THR A 20 0.58 -16.90 8.07
C THR A 20 -0.25 -16.86 6.77
N ALA A 21 -0.10 -17.85 5.89
CA ALA A 21 -0.86 -17.93 4.64
C ALA A 21 -2.36 -18.20 4.89
N GLU A 22 -2.69 -19.08 5.86
CA GLU A 22 -4.06 -19.34 6.28
C GLU A 22 -4.73 -18.10 6.89
N GLU A 23 -4.02 -17.37 7.75
CA GLU A 23 -4.49 -16.09 8.31
C GLU A 23 -4.76 -15.07 7.21
N TYR A 24 -3.89 -15.00 6.19
CA TYR A 24 -4.07 -14.09 5.06
C TYR A 24 -5.28 -14.46 4.20
N ALA A 25 -5.46 -15.74 3.90
CA ALA A 25 -6.61 -16.21 3.14
C ALA A 25 -7.92 -15.92 3.90
N GLY A 26 -7.93 -16.14 5.21
CA GLY A 26 -9.06 -15.83 6.07
C GLY A 26 -9.41 -14.34 6.10
N ASN A 27 -8.41 -13.48 6.29
CA ASN A 27 -8.59 -12.03 6.31
C ASN A 27 -9.03 -11.51 4.94
N ALA A 28 -8.44 -11.99 3.84
CA ALA A 28 -8.83 -11.63 2.49
C ALA A 28 -10.29 -12.03 2.19
N ALA A 29 -10.68 -13.26 2.54
CA ALA A 29 -12.04 -13.72 2.37
C ALA A 29 -13.04 -12.87 3.16
N HIS A 30 -12.67 -12.45 4.38
CA HIS A 30 -13.54 -11.62 5.22
C HIS A 30 -13.68 -10.20 4.69
N GLU A 31 -12.58 -9.58 4.24
CA GLU A 31 -12.59 -8.23 3.66
C GLU A 31 -13.33 -8.18 2.32
N LEU A 32 -13.32 -9.25 1.51
CA LEU A 32 -14.07 -9.35 0.26
C LEU A 32 -15.56 -9.70 0.48
N LYS A 33 -15.89 -10.53 1.47
CA LYS A 33 -17.29 -10.96 1.71
C LYS A 33 -18.19 -9.83 2.17
N SER A 34 -17.67 -8.91 3.00
CA SER A 34 -18.46 -7.80 3.56
C SER A 34 -19.02 -6.85 2.48
N PRO A 35 -18.21 -6.31 1.56
CA PRO A 35 -18.69 -5.42 0.51
C PRO A 35 -19.57 -6.14 -0.53
N LEU A 36 -19.27 -7.41 -0.87
CA LEU A 36 -20.13 -8.20 -1.74
C LEU A 36 -21.52 -8.37 -1.16
N ALA A 37 -21.64 -8.60 0.16
CA ALA A 37 -22.91 -8.65 0.84
C ALA A 37 -23.63 -7.30 0.80
N SER A 38 -22.92 -6.18 0.98
CA SER A 38 -23.46 -4.83 0.89
C SER A 38 -23.99 -4.52 -0.52
N MET A 39 -23.18 -4.83 -1.55
CA MET A 39 -23.63 -4.66 -2.95
C MET A 39 -24.87 -5.49 -3.26
N LYS A 40 -24.95 -6.73 -2.74
CA LYS A 40 -26.12 -7.58 -2.92
C LYS A 40 -27.35 -6.96 -2.28
N VAL A 41 -27.25 -6.48 -1.04
CA VAL A 41 -28.38 -5.81 -0.35
C VAL A 41 -28.87 -4.58 -1.13
N LEU A 42 -27.95 -3.76 -1.65
CA LEU A 42 -28.30 -2.60 -2.48
C LEU A 42 -29.00 -3.01 -3.77
N ALA A 43 -28.50 -4.04 -4.44
CA ALA A 43 -29.11 -4.55 -5.67
C ALA A 43 -30.51 -5.16 -5.41
N ASP A 44 -30.65 -5.98 -4.36
CA ASP A 44 -31.92 -6.59 -3.98
C ASP A 44 -32.95 -5.52 -3.62
N ALA A 45 -32.56 -4.48 -2.87
CA ALA A 45 -33.43 -3.35 -2.53
C ALA A 45 -33.96 -2.58 -3.74
N LEU A 46 -33.16 -2.47 -4.81
CA LEU A 46 -33.61 -1.88 -6.08
C LEU A 46 -34.57 -2.78 -6.85
N LEU A 47 -34.35 -4.10 -6.81
CA LEU A 47 -35.18 -5.07 -7.50
C LEU A 47 -36.55 -5.27 -6.87
N GLU A 48 -36.69 -5.03 -5.56
CA GLU A 48 -37.95 -5.17 -4.83
C GLU A 48 -38.90 -3.97 -4.96
N GLN A 49 -38.44 -2.84 -5.51
CA GLN A 49 -39.23 -1.64 -5.70
C GLN A 49 -39.91 -1.62 -7.08
N GLU A 50 -41.24 -1.46 -7.12
CA GLU A 50 -42.01 -1.37 -8.36
C GLU A 50 -41.74 -0.09 -9.15
N SER A 51 -41.28 1.00 -8.48
CA SER A 51 -40.93 2.27 -9.10
C SER A 51 -39.89 3.00 -8.27
N VAL A 52 -38.73 3.24 -8.85
CA VAL A 52 -37.63 3.99 -8.22
C VAL A 52 -37.39 5.25 -9.07
N PRO A 53 -37.35 6.46 -8.48
CA PRO A 53 -36.94 7.66 -9.18
C PRO A 53 -35.54 7.50 -9.82
N GLU A 54 -35.36 8.07 -11.02
CA GLU A 54 -34.12 7.90 -11.80
C GLU A 54 -32.88 8.38 -11.03
N GLU A 55 -33.00 9.45 -10.24
CA GLU A 55 -31.91 9.98 -9.42
C GLU A 55 -31.45 8.96 -8.38
N ILE A 56 -32.39 8.32 -7.68
CA ILE A 56 -32.09 7.29 -6.67
C ILE A 56 -31.45 6.08 -7.34
N TYR A 57 -31.99 5.64 -8.48
CA TYR A 57 -31.42 4.53 -9.24
C TYR A 57 -29.97 4.79 -9.64
N ARG A 58 -29.66 6.02 -10.10
CA ARG A 58 -28.30 6.43 -10.44
C ARG A 58 -27.38 6.51 -9.23
N GLU A 59 -27.86 6.92 -8.07
CA GLU A 59 -27.08 6.94 -6.83
C GLU A 59 -26.67 5.53 -6.41
N PHE A 60 -27.62 4.59 -6.35
CA PHE A 60 -27.33 3.19 -6.03
C PHE A 60 -26.34 2.55 -7.00
N LEU A 61 -26.45 2.81 -8.31
CA LEU A 61 -25.51 2.29 -9.30
C LEU A 61 -24.11 2.88 -9.11
N ARG A 62 -23.98 4.16 -8.72
CA ARG A 62 -22.68 4.76 -8.39
C ARG A 62 -22.07 4.12 -7.15
N ASP A 63 -22.86 3.84 -6.13
CA ASP A 63 -22.40 3.20 -4.91
C ASP A 63 -21.91 1.78 -5.20
N ILE A 64 -22.66 0.99 -5.96
CA ILE A 64 -22.26 -0.35 -6.39
C ILE A 64 -20.94 -0.28 -7.21
N SER A 65 -20.87 0.65 -8.18
CA SER A 65 -19.66 0.84 -9.00
C SER A 65 -18.44 1.19 -8.13
N SER A 66 -18.60 2.10 -7.18
CA SER A 66 -17.51 2.50 -6.27
C SER A 66 -17.03 1.34 -5.38
N GLN A 67 -17.95 0.46 -4.97
CA GLN A 67 -17.61 -0.76 -4.23
C GLN A 67 -16.85 -1.76 -5.11
N ILE A 68 -17.26 -1.96 -6.35
CA ILE A 68 -16.55 -2.82 -7.32
C ILE A 68 -15.11 -2.32 -7.52
N ASP A 69 -14.92 -1.02 -7.76
CA ASP A 69 -13.59 -0.41 -7.95
C ASP A 69 -12.70 -0.61 -6.71
N ARG A 70 -13.30 -0.57 -5.54
CA ARG A 70 -12.59 -0.81 -4.30
C ARG A 70 -12.16 -2.27 -4.16
N GLU A 71 -13.06 -3.21 -4.44
CA GLU A 71 -12.73 -4.64 -4.34
C GLU A 71 -11.70 -5.07 -5.38
N THR A 72 -11.75 -4.50 -6.57
CA THR A 72 -10.73 -4.70 -7.60
C THR A 72 -9.36 -4.30 -7.07
N ARG A 73 -9.24 -3.14 -6.40
CA ARG A 73 -7.97 -2.72 -5.78
C ARG A 73 -7.49 -3.67 -4.68
N VAL A 74 -8.39 -4.21 -3.86
CA VAL A 74 -8.02 -5.22 -2.84
C VAL A 74 -7.46 -6.49 -3.51
N ILE A 75 -8.10 -6.95 -4.59
CA ILE A 75 -7.65 -8.12 -5.34
C ILE A 75 -6.27 -7.86 -5.97
N ASP A 76 -6.05 -6.70 -6.58
CA ASP A 76 -4.76 -6.32 -7.18
C ASP A 76 -3.65 -6.26 -6.13
N ASP A 77 -3.90 -5.65 -4.97
CA ASP A 77 -2.96 -5.61 -3.85
C ASP A 77 -2.63 -7.02 -3.33
N LEU A 78 -3.62 -7.91 -3.25
CA LEU A 78 -3.41 -9.31 -2.83
C LEU A 78 -2.58 -10.09 -3.85
N LEU A 79 -2.84 -9.92 -5.15
CA LEU A 79 -2.05 -10.52 -6.21
C LEU A 79 -0.62 -10.02 -6.17
N GLN A 80 -0.41 -8.73 -5.97
CA GLN A 80 0.91 -8.13 -5.83
C GLN A 80 1.68 -8.71 -4.63
N LEU A 81 1.03 -8.82 -3.46
CA LEU A 81 1.64 -9.48 -2.29
C LEU A 81 1.97 -10.95 -2.53
N ALA A 82 1.11 -11.68 -3.25
CA ALA A 82 1.36 -13.07 -3.60
C ALA A 82 2.58 -13.21 -4.53
N LEU A 83 2.76 -12.29 -5.48
CA LEU A 83 3.92 -12.25 -6.38
C LEU A 83 5.19 -11.88 -5.61
N LEU A 84 5.13 -10.88 -4.73
CA LEU A 84 6.24 -10.51 -3.85
C LEU A 84 6.67 -11.67 -2.93
N GLY A 85 5.72 -12.50 -2.47
CA GLY A 85 5.99 -13.67 -1.62
C GLY A 85 6.75 -14.80 -2.33
N ARG A 86 6.73 -14.87 -3.66
CA ARG A 86 7.48 -15.87 -4.43
C ARG A 86 8.97 -15.53 -4.44
N GLN A 87 9.81 -16.55 -4.29
CA GLN A 87 11.23 -16.45 -4.61
C GLN A 87 11.38 -16.56 -6.14
N ASN A 88 11.11 -15.46 -6.84
CA ASN A 88 11.43 -15.43 -8.25
C ASN A 88 12.81 -14.79 -8.41
N ASP A 89 13.82 -15.62 -8.75
CA ASP A 89 15.11 -15.16 -9.28
C ASP A 89 14.97 -14.50 -10.67
N GLY A 90 13.73 -14.33 -11.16
CA GLY A 90 13.41 -13.89 -12.50
C GLY A 90 13.05 -12.42 -12.65
N ASP A 91 13.06 -11.61 -11.60
CA ASP A 91 12.88 -10.16 -11.77
C ASP A 91 14.12 -9.59 -12.48
N GLU A 92 13.94 -9.16 -13.72
CA GLU A 92 15.01 -8.56 -14.52
C GLU A 92 15.57 -7.33 -13.80
N LYS A 93 16.74 -7.53 -13.19
CA LYS A 93 17.51 -6.41 -12.65
C LYS A 93 18.07 -5.61 -13.81
N GLN A 94 17.73 -4.34 -13.85
CA GLN A 94 18.16 -3.40 -14.88
C GLN A 94 18.66 -2.10 -14.27
N SER A 95 19.31 -1.28 -15.07
CA SER A 95 19.60 0.10 -14.67
C SER A 95 18.33 0.91 -14.74
N VAL A 96 17.84 1.36 -13.58
CA VAL A 96 16.58 2.10 -13.44
C VAL A 96 16.88 3.55 -13.15
N LEU A 97 16.33 4.46 -13.95
CA LEU A 97 16.37 5.89 -13.71
C LEU A 97 15.20 6.26 -12.77
N LEU A 98 15.52 6.80 -11.60
CA LEU A 98 14.52 7.10 -10.57
C LEU A 98 13.59 8.25 -10.99
N ASP A 99 14.09 9.20 -11.79
CA ASP A 99 13.30 10.31 -12.32
C ASP A 99 12.09 9.83 -13.13
N ASP A 100 12.22 8.74 -13.89
CA ASP A 100 11.12 8.16 -14.67
C ASP A 100 10.06 7.54 -13.77
N ILE A 101 10.49 6.90 -12.68
CA ILE A 101 9.55 6.37 -11.68
C ILE A 101 8.82 7.51 -10.98
N VAL A 102 9.53 8.55 -10.58
CA VAL A 102 8.93 9.72 -9.90
C VAL A 102 7.86 10.36 -10.80
N LYS A 103 8.14 10.59 -12.09
CA LYS A 103 7.17 11.13 -13.05
C LYS A 103 5.93 10.23 -13.19
N GLN A 104 6.15 8.91 -13.26
CA GLN A 104 5.04 7.95 -13.37
C GLN A 104 4.16 7.97 -12.11
N VAL A 105 4.77 8.00 -10.92
CA VAL A 105 4.06 8.11 -9.65
C VAL A 105 3.32 9.43 -9.54
N GLU A 106 3.95 10.56 -9.90
CA GLU A 106 3.31 11.87 -9.92
C GLU A 106 2.04 11.88 -10.76
N ASN A 107 2.09 11.32 -11.98
CA ASN A 107 0.92 11.21 -12.85
C ASN A 107 -0.22 10.43 -12.20
N ASN A 108 0.10 9.35 -11.47
CA ASN A 108 -0.92 8.51 -10.84
C ASN A 108 -1.60 9.17 -9.64
N ILE A 109 -0.87 9.98 -8.88
CA ILE A 109 -1.41 10.60 -7.66
C ILE A 109 -1.93 12.03 -7.87
N SER A 110 -1.61 12.67 -9.00
CA SER A 110 -1.89 14.09 -9.25
C SER A 110 -3.37 14.42 -9.16
N GLN A 111 -4.25 13.58 -9.71
CA GLN A 111 -5.70 13.82 -9.65
C GLN A 111 -6.21 13.80 -8.21
N ALA A 112 -5.79 12.84 -7.39
CA ALA A 112 -6.17 12.75 -5.99
C ALA A 112 -5.59 13.92 -5.16
N ALA A 113 -4.37 14.36 -5.48
CA ALA A 113 -3.75 15.53 -4.86
C ALA A 113 -4.51 16.82 -5.19
N ILE A 114 -4.91 17.00 -6.46
CA ILE A 114 -5.70 18.16 -6.91
C ILE A 114 -7.06 18.21 -6.19
N GLN A 115 -7.76 17.07 -6.10
CA GLN A 115 -9.07 17.00 -5.42
C GLN A 115 -9.04 17.44 -3.95
N LYS A 116 -7.91 17.25 -3.26
CA LYS A 116 -7.70 17.66 -1.87
C LYS A 116 -6.90 18.96 -1.73
N ASN A 117 -6.56 19.63 -2.84
CA ASN A 117 -5.69 20.79 -2.90
C ASN A 117 -4.31 20.58 -2.21
N ILE A 118 -3.71 19.40 -2.41
CA ILE A 118 -2.42 19.03 -1.81
C ILE A 118 -1.29 19.46 -2.73
N SER A 119 -0.29 20.17 -2.15
CA SER A 119 0.92 20.57 -2.85
C SER A 119 1.95 19.44 -2.85
N LEU A 120 2.36 18.98 -4.03
CA LEU A 120 3.39 17.96 -4.21
C LEU A 120 4.76 18.64 -4.43
N HIS A 121 5.76 18.26 -3.62
CA HIS A 121 7.14 18.71 -3.72
C HIS A 121 8.04 17.48 -3.98
N LEU A 122 8.40 17.26 -5.23
CA LEU A 122 9.16 16.10 -5.67
C LEU A 122 10.60 16.49 -5.95
N ASN A 123 11.54 15.93 -5.21
CA ASN A 123 12.97 16.20 -5.32
C ASN A 123 13.70 14.86 -5.50
N CYS A 124 14.10 14.58 -6.73
CA CYS A 124 14.97 13.47 -7.07
C CYS A 124 16.37 14.01 -7.42
N GLN A 125 17.42 13.38 -6.90
CA GLN A 125 18.78 13.71 -7.28
C GLN A 125 18.93 13.48 -8.79
N GLU A 126 19.49 14.45 -9.50
CA GLU A 126 19.70 14.37 -10.96
C GLU A 126 20.44 13.10 -11.36
N HIS A 127 19.98 12.46 -12.43
CA HIS A 127 20.52 11.21 -12.96
C HIS A 127 20.71 10.10 -11.92
N CYS A 128 19.78 9.99 -10.99
CA CYS A 128 19.79 8.95 -9.96
C CYS A 128 19.44 7.58 -10.57
N HIS A 129 20.46 6.80 -10.93
CA HIS A 129 20.28 5.44 -11.42
C HIS A 129 20.47 4.42 -10.30
N MET A 130 19.69 3.34 -10.32
CA MET A 130 19.88 2.19 -9.45
C MET A 130 19.80 0.90 -10.28
N TYR A 131 20.69 -0.07 -10.00
CA TYR A 131 20.58 -1.40 -10.58
C TYR A 131 19.66 -2.27 -9.71
N GLY A 132 18.51 -2.68 -10.25
CA GLY A 132 17.51 -3.43 -9.51
C GLY A 132 16.21 -3.64 -10.27
N SER A 133 15.20 -4.15 -9.59
CA SER A 133 13.85 -4.29 -10.14
C SER A 133 13.16 -2.93 -10.17
N ARG A 134 12.78 -2.49 -11.38
CA ARG A 134 11.98 -1.26 -11.59
C ARG A 134 10.64 -1.35 -10.86
N GLN A 135 10.01 -2.54 -10.89
CA GLN A 135 8.71 -2.75 -10.27
C GLN A 135 8.74 -2.54 -8.75
N TYR A 136 9.70 -3.11 -8.05
CA TYR A 136 9.80 -2.93 -6.60
C TYR A 136 10.06 -1.48 -6.19
N LEU A 137 10.90 -0.76 -6.95
CA LEU A 137 11.14 0.66 -6.70
C LEU A 137 9.87 1.50 -6.92
N TYR A 138 9.13 1.20 -7.98
CA TYR A 138 7.85 1.83 -8.27
C TYR A 138 6.84 1.57 -7.16
N ASP A 139 6.68 0.32 -6.72
CA ASP A 139 5.74 -0.08 -5.68
C ASP A 139 6.03 0.61 -4.35
N ILE A 140 7.31 0.72 -3.97
CA ILE A 140 7.74 1.41 -2.75
C ILE A 140 7.34 2.88 -2.81
N ILE A 141 7.68 3.57 -3.90
CA ILE A 141 7.44 5.02 -4.01
C ILE A 141 5.94 5.28 -4.14
N LEU A 142 5.21 4.52 -4.97
CA LEU A 142 3.78 4.69 -5.18
C LEU A 142 3.00 4.53 -3.88
N ASN A 143 3.19 3.42 -3.17
CA ASN A 143 2.44 3.15 -1.94
C ASN A 143 2.67 4.20 -0.85
N LEU A 144 3.91 4.71 -0.72
CA LEU A 144 4.21 5.78 0.22
C LEU A 144 3.56 7.11 -0.18
N MET A 145 3.61 7.45 -1.47
CA MET A 145 3.04 8.69 -1.99
C MET A 145 1.51 8.67 -1.97
N GLU A 146 0.88 7.55 -2.34
CA GLU A 146 -0.57 7.38 -2.22
C GLU A 146 -1.05 7.54 -0.78
N ASN A 147 -0.37 6.92 0.18
CA ASN A 147 -0.69 7.08 1.59
C ASN A 147 -0.53 8.53 2.05
N ALA A 148 0.53 9.22 1.62
CA ALA A 148 0.78 10.62 1.96
C ALA A 148 -0.29 11.58 1.41
N VAL A 149 -0.86 11.30 0.23
CA VAL A 149 -1.98 12.06 -0.34
C VAL A 149 -3.31 11.67 0.33
N LYS A 150 -3.54 10.38 0.50
CA LYS A 150 -4.78 9.82 1.02
C LYS A 150 -5.10 10.26 2.44
N TYR A 151 -4.11 10.17 3.32
CA TYR A 151 -4.23 10.53 4.74
C TYR A 151 -3.80 11.96 5.05
N ASN A 152 -3.67 12.80 4.02
CA ASN A 152 -3.40 14.22 4.22
C ASN A 152 -4.67 14.98 4.61
N VAL A 153 -4.44 16.17 5.12
CA VAL A 153 -5.50 17.18 5.33
C VAL A 153 -5.70 18.01 4.05
N PRO A 154 -6.87 18.63 3.83
CA PRO A 154 -7.04 19.62 2.77
C PRO A 154 -5.98 20.72 2.87
N ASP A 155 -5.52 21.25 1.73
CA ASP A 155 -4.45 22.25 1.62
C ASP A 155 -3.10 21.81 2.20
N GLY A 156 -2.92 20.50 2.40
CA GLY A 156 -1.70 19.90 2.94
C GLY A 156 -0.55 19.84 1.94
N LYS A 157 0.56 19.26 2.38
CA LYS A 157 1.78 19.13 1.57
C LYS A 157 2.32 17.71 1.63
N VAL A 158 2.89 17.25 0.51
CA VAL A 158 3.64 16.00 0.43
C VAL A 158 5.02 16.29 -0.16
N PHE A 159 6.05 15.76 0.46
CA PHE A 159 7.44 15.91 0.04
C PHE A 159 8.03 14.53 -0.24
N LEU A 160 8.57 14.35 -1.44
CA LEU A 160 9.38 13.20 -1.81
C LEU A 160 10.83 13.67 -2.01
N ASP A 161 11.77 13.05 -1.31
CA ASP A 161 13.21 13.26 -1.52
C ASP A 161 13.88 11.92 -1.82
N ILE A 162 14.57 11.83 -2.95
CA ILE A 162 15.36 10.67 -3.35
C ILE A 162 16.81 11.08 -3.55
N LYS A 163 17.73 10.42 -2.81
CA LYS A 163 19.17 10.73 -2.86
C LYS A 163 20.00 9.46 -2.68
N LYS A 164 21.11 9.40 -3.40
CA LYS A 164 22.17 8.42 -3.15
C LYS A 164 23.25 8.99 -2.25
N LYS A 165 23.59 8.25 -1.20
CA LYS A 165 24.70 8.61 -0.30
C LYS A 165 25.32 7.35 0.31
N ASN A 166 26.65 7.26 0.31
CA ASN A 166 27.41 6.19 0.97
C ASN A 166 26.96 4.78 0.57
N GLY A 167 26.71 4.53 -0.73
CA GLY A 167 26.27 3.21 -1.23
C GLY A 167 24.81 2.85 -0.88
N LEU A 168 24.02 3.79 -0.40
CA LEU A 168 22.60 3.62 -0.11
C LEU A 168 21.76 4.57 -0.97
N LEU A 169 20.65 4.09 -1.49
CA LEU A 169 19.57 4.90 -2.00
C LEU A 169 18.62 5.21 -0.83
N GLY A 170 18.45 6.48 -0.50
CA GLY A 170 17.49 6.96 0.48
C GLY A 170 16.26 7.51 -0.22
N ILE A 171 15.07 7.01 0.17
CA ILE A 171 13.77 7.53 -0.26
C ILE A 171 13.07 8.05 1.00
N ARG A 172 12.71 9.32 1.02
CA ARG A 172 11.98 9.96 2.11
C ARG A 172 10.66 10.51 1.58
N VAL A 173 9.55 10.07 2.15
CA VAL A 173 8.23 10.65 1.91
C VAL A 173 7.75 11.28 3.21
N ARG A 174 7.42 12.57 3.18
CA ARG A 174 6.86 13.32 4.31
C ARG A 174 5.55 13.97 3.91
N ASP A 175 4.57 13.86 4.78
CA ASP A 175 3.26 14.50 4.66
C ASP A 175 2.96 15.41 5.84
N THR A 176 1.98 16.28 5.69
CA THR A 176 1.40 17.13 6.73
C THR A 176 0.02 16.66 7.14
N GLY A 177 -0.25 15.36 7.02
CA GLY A 177 -1.55 14.76 7.21
C GLY A 177 -1.92 14.53 8.68
N ILE A 178 -2.89 13.64 8.88
CA ILE A 178 -3.45 13.34 10.21
C ILE A 178 -2.46 12.70 11.18
N GLY A 179 -1.32 12.20 10.70
CA GLY A 179 -0.34 11.47 11.50
C GLY A 179 -0.86 10.14 12.04
N ILE A 180 0.00 9.42 12.76
CA ILE A 180 -0.21 8.06 13.29
C ILE A 180 -0.01 8.09 14.80
N GLU A 181 -0.85 7.36 15.55
CA GLU A 181 -0.76 7.23 17.01
C GLU A 181 0.53 6.51 17.44
N LYS A 182 1.12 6.96 18.56
CA LYS A 182 2.38 6.41 19.07
C LYS A 182 2.33 4.92 19.41
N HIS A 183 1.18 4.45 19.89
CA HIS A 183 1.02 3.05 20.29
C HIS A 183 0.95 2.05 19.13
N THR A 184 0.78 2.53 17.91
CA THR A 184 0.65 1.71 16.70
C THR A 184 1.93 0.92 16.38
N GLY A 185 3.10 1.48 16.66
CA GLY A 185 4.39 0.81 16.45
C GLY A 185 4.54 0.26 15.02
N ASN A 186 5.11 -0.92 14.88
CA ASN A 186 5.32 -1.57 13.59
C ASN A 186 4.05 -2.22 13.01
N ASP A 187 2.93 -2.16 13.70
CA ASP A 187 1.68 -2.79 13.26
C ASP A 187 1.12 -2.17 11.99
N ILE A 188 1.49 -0.92 11.67
CA ILE A 188 1.12 -0.26 10.41
C ILE A 188 1.59 -1.02 9.17
N PHE A 189 2.60 -1.86 9.28
CA PHE A 189 3.13 -2.68 8.19
C PHE A 189 2.50 -4.09 8.13
N LYS A 190 1.61 -4.42 9.08
CA LYS A 190 0.85 -5.67 9.00
C LYS A 190 -0.22 -5.57 7.91
N ARG A 191 -0.45 -6.66 7.22
CA ARG A 191 -1.50 -6.75 6.20
C ARG A 191 -2.87 -6.50 6.81
N PHE A 192 -3.73 -5.75 6.12
CA PHE A 192 -5.07 -5.34 6.56
C PHE A 192 -5.12 -4.48 7.83
N TYR A 193 -3.97 -4.04 8.33
CA TYR A 193 -3.95 -3.16 9.48
C TYR A 193 -4.47 -1.77 9.13
N ARG A 194 -5.35 -1.25 9.97
CA ARG A 194 -5.93 0.09 9.89
C ARG A 194 -6.07 0.63 11.31
N GLU A 195 -5.51 1.79 11.59
CA GLU A 195 -5.63 2.45 12.90
C GLU A 195 -7.07 2.84 13.21
N ASN A 196 -7.76 3.45 12.23
CA ASN A 196 -9.20 3.75 12.26
C ASN A 196 -9.87 3.07 11.06
N LYS A 197 -10.67 2.03 11.33
CA LYS A 197 -11.29 1.23 10.27
C LYS A 197 -12.33 2.03 9.46
N GLU A 198 -13.13 2.89 10.12
CA GLU A 198 -14.18 3.68 9.47
C GLU A 198 -13.55 4.74 8.56
N TYR A 199 -12.69 5.59 9.09
CA TYR A 199 -12.00 6.61 8.32
C TYR A 199 -11.20 6.03 7.14
N SER A 200 -10.51 4.91 7.36
CA SER A 200 -9.74 4.25 6.30
C SER A 200 -10.64 3.63 5.21
N ARG A 201 -11.86 3.21 5.56
CA ARG A 201 -12.87 2.72 4.60
C ARG A 201 -13.38 3.86 3.72
N GLU A 202 -13.74 4.98 4.30
CA GLU A 202 -14.20 6.17 3.58
C GLU A 202 -13.14 6.68 2.59
N GLN A 203 -11.86 6.63 2.99
CA GLN A 203 -10.75 6.99 2.12
C GLN A 203 -10.35 5.87 1.13
N GLY A 204 -11.10 4.74 1.04
CA GLY A 204 -10.82 3.63 0.11
C GLY A 204 -9.53 2.86 0.41
N GLY A 205 -9.07 2.77 1.70
CA GLY A 205 -7.88 2.03 2.11
C GLY A 205 -8.09 0.53 2.10
N THR A 206 -7.17 -0.22 1.50
CA THR A 206 -7.13 -1.68 1.55
C THR A 206 -6.46 -2.19 2.82
N GLY A 207 -5.56 -1.39 3.44
CA GLY A 207 -4.69 -1.81 4.53
C GLY A 207 -3.52 -2.69 4.07
N LEU A 208 -3.27 -2.77 2.76
CA LEU A 208 -2.23 -3.60 2.15
C LEU A 208 -1.04 -2.79 1.65
N GLY A 209 -1.21 -1.52 1.31
CA GLY A 209 -0.17 -0.70 0.67
C GLY A 209 1.14 -0.61 1.46
N LEU A 210 1.10 -0.38 2.80
CA LEU A 210 2.33 -0.36 3.62
C LEU A 210 2.95 -1.75 3.79
N ALA A 211 2.17 -2.81 3.75
CA ALA A 211 2.68 -4.18 3.74
C ALA A 211 3.41 -4.47 2.42
N ILE A 212 2.82 -4.08 1.27
CA ILE A 212 3.45 -4.15 -0.05
C ILE A 212 4.77 -3.37 -0.05
N CYS A 213 4.74 -2.11 0.41
CA CYS A 213 5.93 -1.27 0.50
C CYS A 213 7.04 -1.93 1.33
N LYS A 214 6.72 -2.52 2.48
CA LYS A 214 7.68 -3.22 3.34
C LYS A 214 8.24 -4.46 2.65
N GLU A 215 7.40 -5.33 2.08
CA GLU A 215 7.84 -6.54 1.40
C GLU A 215 8.70 -6.23 0.17
N ALA A 216 8.31 -5.25 -0.64
CA ALA A 216 9.12 -4.78 -1.78
C ALA A 216 10.48 -4.23 -1.31
N THR A 217 10.50 -3.47 -0.20
CA THR A 217 11.74 -2.97 0.41
C THR A 217 12.66 -4.10 0.85
N GLU A 218 12.12 -5.13 1.53
CA GLU A 218 12.87 -6.30 1.98
C GLU A 218 13.42 -7.11 0.79
N LYS A 219 12.66 -7.22 -0.30
CA LYS A 219 13.10 -7.90 -1.54
C LYS A 219 14.33 -7.26 -2.19
N VAL A 220 14.45 -5.95 -2.12
CA VAL A 220 15.64 -5.24 -2.62
C VAL A 220 16.75 -5.11 -1.56
N GLY A 221 16.63 -5.83 -0.43
CA GLY A 221 17.61 -5.81 0.67
C GLY A 221 17.61 -4.51 1.46
N GLY A 222 16.54 -3.74 1.36
CA GLY A 222 16.39 -2.46 2.04
C GLY A 222 15.76 -2.56 3.44
N THR A 223 15.60 -1.40 4.06
CA THR A 223 14.89 -1.23 5.33
C THR A 223 13.96 -0.04 5.28
N ILE A 224 12.80 -0.15 5.94
CA ILE A 224 11.84 0.94 6.06
C ILE A 224 11.64 1.30 7.54
N ARG A 225 11.56 2.60 7.81
CA ARG A 225 11.19 3.16 9.13
C ARG A 225 10.25 4.33 8.94
N TYR A 226 9.57 4.71 10.02
CA TYR A 226 8.75 5.91 10.01
C TYR A 226 8.87 6.69 11.33
N ARG A 227 8.48 7.96 11.26
CA ARG A 227 8.23 8.85 12.40
C ARG A 227 6.93 9.57 12.12
N SER A 228 6.08 9.67 13.13
CA SER A 228 4.81 10.35 12.98
C SER A 228 4.38 10.94 14.32
N THR A 229 3.65 12.04 14.26
CA THR A 229 2.95 12.65 15.39
C THR A 229 1.52 12.90 14.95
N LYS A 230 0.57 12.46 15.77
CA LYS A 230 -0.86 12.68 15.49
C LYS A 230 -1.15 14.16 15.34
N GLY A 231 -1.82 14.52 14.24
CA GLY A 231 -2.15 15.90 13.89
C GLY A 231 -1.02 16.72 13.23
N GLU A 232 0.21 16.18 13.10
CA GLU A 232 1.35 16.88 12.50
C GLU A 232 1.86 16.25 11.20
N GLY A 233 1.40 15.01 10.90
CA GLY A 233 1.79 14.25 9.72
C GLY A 233 2.79 13.14 10.01
N SER A 234 3.30 12.55 8.92
CA SER A 234 4.20 11.39 8.97
C SER A 234 5.43 11.60 8.09
N THR A 235 6.47 10.85 8.40
CA THR A 235 7.68 10.75 7.57
C THR A 235 8.08 9.29 7.48
N PHE A 236 8.06 8.75 6.27
CA PHE A 236 8.56 7.43 5.95
C PHE A 236 9.96 7.53 5.34
N LEU A 237 10.83 6.60 5.72
CA LEU A 237 12.24 6.56 5.32
C LEU A 237 12.57 5.14 4.87
N VAL A 238 12.99 5.00 3.62
CA VAL A 238 13.46 3.75 3.04
C VAL A 238 14.92 3.89 2.67
N TRP A 239 15.73 2.89 3.01
CA TRP A 239 17.13 2.78 2.59
C TRP A 239 17.33 1.47 1.86
N ILE A 240 17.92 1.53 0.67
CA ILE A 240 18.16 0.38 -0.19
C ILE A 240 19.67 0.36 -0.52
N PRO A 241 20.37 -0.76 -0.30
CA PRO A 241 21.76 -0.90 -0.72
C PRO A 241 21.86 -0.78 -2.25
N VAL A 242 22.81 0.05 -2.72
CA VAL A 242 23.09 0.20 -4.14
C VAL A 242 24.21 -0.77 -4.49
N HIS A 243 23.87 -1.81 -5.23
CA HIS A 243 24.88 -2.70 -5.80
C HIS A 243 25.41 -2.04 -7.09
N ASN A 244 26.72 -1.75 -7.12
CA ASN A 244 27.40 -1.44 -8.38
C ASN A 244 27.52 -2.75 -9.17
N LYS A 245 27.23 -2.68 -10.46
CA LYS A 245 27.50 -3.77 -11.40
C LYS A 245 29.01 -3.93 -11.57
#